data_66d3bb45172bde29e038cd55e9b9f495
#
_entry.id   66d3bb45172bde29e038cd55e9b9f495
#
_cell.length_a   1.000
_cell.length_b   1.000
_cell.length_c   1.000
_cell.angle_alpha   90.00
_cell.angle_beta   90.00
_cell.angle_gamma   90.00
#
_symmetry.space_group_name_H-M   'P 1'
#
loop_
_entity.id
_entity.type
_entity.pdbx_description
1 polymer ?
#
loop_
_entity_poly.entity_id
_entity_poly.type
_entity_poly.pdbx_seq_one_letter_code
_entity_poly.pdbx_strand_id
1 'polypeptide(L)'
;MKVADYLKSTPGIQWDYARQMGVKYAVGRMPDGHMEETAASYELLKEMKQRYTDGGFELKVIEPAPFNQKIKQNLPGRDEEIERMCSLITNMGKLGIEVL
;
A
#
# COMPACT_ATOMS: atom_id res chain seq x y z
N MET A 1 -11.88 14.44 10.64
CA MET A 1 -10.54 13.83 10.63
C MET A 1 -10.69 12.32 10.59
N LYS A 2 -9.91 11.67 9.72
CA LYS A 2 -9.91 10.21 9.61
C LYS A 2 -8.77 9.63 10.44
N VAL A 3 -9.07 8.66 11.29
CA VAL A 3 -8.05 7.93 12.07
C VAL A 3 -7.78 6.61 11.37
N ALA A 4 -6.52 6.35 11.05
CA ALA A 4 -6.08 5.13 10.39
C ALA A 4 -5.10 4.38 11.30
N ASP A 5 -5.15 3.06 11.24
CA ASP A 5 -4.20 2.18 11.94
C ASP A 5 -3.32 1.44 10.94
N TYR A 6 -2.07 1.22 11.33
CA TYR A 6 -1.14 0.44 10.52
C TYR A 6 -1.45 -1.05 10.66
N LEU A 7 -1.89 -1.65 9.58
CA LEU A 7 -2.27 -3.06 9.54
C LEU A 7 -1.49 -3.78 8.45
N LYS A 8 -0.84 -4.87 8.81
CA LYS A 8 -0.18 -5.74 7.84
C LYS A 8 -1.20 -6.25 6.82
N SER A 9 -0.74 -6.57 5.62
CA SER A 9 -1.60 -7.03 4.53
C SER A 9 -2.24 -8.40 4.76
N THR A 10 -1.86 -9.09 5.82
CA THR A 10 -2.44 -10.38 6.21
C THR A 10 -3.35 -10.18 7.43
N PRO A 11 -4.62 -10.60 7.37
CA PRO A 11 -5.52 -10.53 8.51
C PRO A 11 -4.98 -11.26 9.73
N GLY A 12 -5.20 -10.70 10.91
CA GLY A 12 -4.74 -11.25 12.16
C GLY A 12 -5.40 -10.56 13.36
N ILE A 13 -4.89 -10.83 14.56
CA ILE A 13 -5.48 -10.31 15.82
C ILE A 13 -5.46 -8.78 15.86
N GLN A 14 -4.50 -8.13 15.24
CA GLN A 14 -4.44 -6.67 15.19
C GLN A 14 -5.61 -6.07 14.41
N TRP A 15 -6.08 -6.77 13.38
CA TRP A 15 -7.27 -6.39 12.64
C TRP A 15 -8.52 -6.47 13.52
N ASP A 16 -8.61 -7.50 14.37
CA ASP A 16 -9.71 -7.66 15.32
C ASP A 16 -9.72 -6.52 16.34
N TYR A 17 -8.56 -6.15 16.87
CA TYR A 17 -8.43 -5.04 17.80
C TYR A 17 -8.82 -3.70 17.16
N ALA A 18 -8.39 -3.45 15.94
CA ALA A 18 -8.73 -2.24 15.21
C ALA A 18 -10.24 -2.13 14.98
N ARG A 19 -10.89 -3.24 14.60
CA ARG A 19 -12.35 -3.29 14.46
C ARG A 19 -13.08 -3.00 15.78
N GLN A 20 -12.61 -3.59 16.88
CA GLN A 20 -13.17 -3.36 18.21
C GLN A 20 -13.05 -1.90 18.65
N MET A 21 -12.00 -1.23 18.26
CA MET A 21 -11.79 0.19 18.54
C MET A 21 -12.56 1.13 17.59
N GLY A 22 -13.26 0.59 16.61
CA GLY A 22 -14.02 1.39 15.64
C GLY A 22 -13.18 2.05 14.57
N VAL A 23 -11.94 1.62 14.38
CA VAL A 23 -11.07 2.12 13.29
C VAL A 23 -11.55 1.55 11.96
N LYS A 24 -11.75 2.42 10.97
CA LYS A 24 -12.26 2.07 9.65
C LYS A 24 -11.22 2.21 8.53
N TYR A 25 -10.15 2.94 8.77
CA TYR A 25 -9.15 3.25 7.76
C TYR A 25 -7.84 2.53 8.07
N ALA A 26 -7.21 1.99 7.04
CA ALA A 26 -5.95 1.28 7.18
C ALA A 26 -4.80 2.00 6.48
N VAL A 27 -3.66 1.99 7.14
CA VAL A 27 -2.34 2.18 6.53
C VAL A 27 -1.82 0.79 6.25
N GLY A 28 -1.71 0.45 4.98
CA GLY A 28 -1.31 -0.89 4.55
C GLY A 28 0.14 -0.96 4.12
N ARG A 29 0.69 -2.14 4.20
CA ARG A 29 2.01 -2.46 3.69
C ARG A 29 1.88 -3.42 2.51
N MET A 30 2.75 -3.27 1.51
CA MET A 30 2.83 -4.23 0.42
C MET A 30 3.13 -5.63 0.98
N PRO A 31 2.50 -6.68 0.45
CA PRO A 31 2.79 -8.05 0.89
C PRO A 31 4.26 -8.41 0.72
N ASP A 32 4.79 -9.23 1.62
CA ASP A 32 6.15 -9.71 1.53
C ASP A 32 6.39 -10.43 0.20
N GLY A 33 7.56 -10.21 -0.40
CA GLY A 33 7.90 -10.74 -1.73
C GLY A 33 7.43 -9.88 -2.91
N HIS A 34 6.67 -8.81 -2.68
CA HIS A 34 6.13 -7.93 -3.72
C HIS A 34 6.62 -6.48 -3.60
N MET A 35 7.84 -6.31 -3.07
CA MET A 35 8.36 -4.97 -2.79
C MET A 35 9.04 -4.28 -3.98
N GLU A 36 9.35 -5.00 -5.05
CA GLU A 36 10.15 -4.43 -6.14
C GLU A 36 9.44 -4.46 -7.49
N GLU A 37 9.36 -5.61 -8.14
CA GLU A 37 8.92 -5.67 -9.55
C GLU A 37 7.42 -5.58 -9.76
N THR A 38 6.65 -6.14 -8.85
CA THR A 38 5.20 -6.24 -8.99
C THR A 38 4.42 -5.22 -8.16
N ALA A 39 5.10 -4.47 -7.30
CA ALA A 39 4.46 -3.53 -6.37
C ALA A 39 3.64 -2.45 -7.09
N ALA A 40 4.01 -2.07 -8.31
CA ALA A 40 3.28 -1.10 -9.11
C ALA A 40 2.09 -1.70 -9.88
N SER A 41 1.89 -3.01 -9.85
CA SER A 41 0.84 -3.71 -10.58
C SER A 41 -0.55 -3.28 -10.09
N TYR A 42 -1.41 -2.89 -11.01
CA TYR A 42 -2.81 -2.59 -10.71
C TYR A 42 -3.54 -3.78 -10.07
N GLU A 43 -3.31 -4.97 -10.59
CA GLU A 43 -3.97 -6.19 -10.11
C GLU A 43 -3.57 -6.52 -8.67
N LEU A 44 -2.29 -6.39 -8.34
CA LEU A 44 -1.80 -6.61 -6.98
C LEU A 44 -2.39 -5.60 -6.00
N LEU A 45 -2.41 -4.32 -6.37
CA LEU A 45 -2.98 -3.25 -5.54
C LEU A 45 -4.49 -3.43 -5.35
N LYS A 46 -5.18 -3.85 -6.40
CA LYS A 46 -6.61 -4.13 -6.36
C LYS A 46 -6.93 -5.29 -5.40
N GLU A 47 -6.17 -6.37 -5.51
CA GLU A 47 -6.29 -7.53 -4.63
C GLU A 47 -6.01 -7.15 -3.17
N MET A 48 -4.95 -6.38 -2.94
CA MET A 48 -4.58 -5.88 -1.62
C MET A 48 -5.71 -5.03 -1.04
N LYS A 49 -6.22 -4.06 -1.80
CA LYS A 49 -7.34 -3.22 -1.38
C LYS A 49 -8.58 -4.06 -1.05
N GLN A 50 -8.90 -5.04 -1.88
CA GLN A 50 -10.04 -5.92 -1.66
C GLN A 50 -9.91 -6.70 -0.35
N ARG A 51 -8.71 -7.14 -0.02
CA ARG A 51 -8.43 -7.86 1.24
C ARG A 51 -8.76 -6.99 2.46
N TYR A 52 -8.35 -5.73 2.46
CA TYR A 52 -8.70 -4.79 3.53
C TYR A 52 -10.21 -4.52 3.56
N THR A 53 -10.83 -4.35 2.42
CA THR A 53 -12.29 -4.14 2.31
C THR A 53 -13.05 -5.33 2.89
N ASP A 54 -12.67 -6.54 2.56
CA ASP A 54 -13.28 -7.77 3.08
C ASP A 54 -13.12 -7.89 4.60
N GLY A 55 -12.03 -7.35 5.13
CA GLY A 55 -11.78 -7.28 6.57
C GLY A 55 -12.51 -6.16 7.32
N GLY A 56 -13.25 -5.31 6.60
CA GLY A 56 -13.99 -4.20 7.18
C GLY A 56 -13.23 -2.88 7.25
N PHE A 57 -12.13 -2.75 6.47
CA PHE A 57 -11.31 -1.53 6.43
C PHE A 57 -11.27 -0.92 5.05
N GLU A 58 -11.07 0.38 5.00
CA GLU A 58 -10.80 1.11 3.78
C GLU A 58 -9.31 1.43 3.72
N LEU A 59 -8.60 0.87 2.72
CA LEU A 59 -7.17 1.12 2.53
C LEU A 59 -6.98 2.53 1.97
N LYS A 60 -6.36 3.41 2.75
CA LYS A 60 -6.15 4.81 2.38
C LYS A 60 -4.69 5.17 2.14
N VAL A 61 -3.77 4.47 2.78
CA VAL A 61 -2.35 4.80 2.78
C VAL A 61 -1.54 3.54 2.53
N ILE A 62 -0.50 3.63 1.73
CA ILE A 62 0.52 2.59 1.60
C ILE A 62 1.82 3.10 2.20
N GLU A 63 2.42 2.35 3.11
CA GLU A 63 3.67 2.66 3.77
C GLU A 63 4.45 1.37 4.08
N PRO A 64 5.76 1.33 3.83
CA PRO A 64 6.59 2.34 3.16
C PRO A 64 6.42 2.32 1.64
N ALA A 65 6.95 3.34 0.98
CA ALA A 65 7.08 3.34 -0.47
C ALA A 65 7.99 2.17 -0.89
N PRO A 66 7.53 1.29 -1.78
CA PRO A 66 8.18 -0.01 -1.97
C PRO A 66 9.54 0.06 -2.67
N PHE A 67 9.80 1.05 -3.50
CA PHE A 67 11.04 1.16 -4.25
C PHE A 67 11.42 2.63 -4.46
N ASN A 68 12.46 3.06 -3.80
CA ASN A 68 12.92 4.44 -3.90
C ASN A 68 14.42 4.62 -3.61
N GLN A 69 15.15 3.54 -3.39
CA GLN A 69 16.56 3.63 -2.98
C GLN A 69 17.47 4.17 -4.10
N LYS A 70 17.27 3.71 -5.33
CA LYS A 70 18.03 4.20 -6.47
C LYS A 70 17.73 5.66 -6.77
N ILE A 71 16.49 6.07 -6.59
CA ILE A 71 16.08 7.48 -6.74
C ILE A 71 16.77 8.33 -5.68
N LYS A 72 16.69 7.95 -4.41
CA LYS A 72 17.27 8.70 -3.29
C LYS A 72 18.78 8.83 -3.37
N GLN A 73 19.45 7.77 -3.82
CA GLN A 73 20.92 7.70 -3.87
C GLN A 73 21.50 8.05 -5.24
N ASN A 74 20.66 8.41 -6.20
CA ASN A 74 21.08 8.73 -7.56
C ASN A 74 21.91 7.62 -8.21
N LEU A 75 21.47 6.37 -8.05
CA LEU A 75 22.15 5.19 -8.57
C LEU A 75 21.72 4.85 -9.99
N PRO A 76 22.52 4.04 -10.74
CA PRO A 76 22.07 3.47 -12.01
C PRO A 76 20.76 2.70 -11.86
N GLY A 77 19.86 2.87 -12.84
CA GLY A 77 18.51 2.27 -12.78
C GLY A 77 17.45 3.14 -12.11
N ARG A 78 17.80 4.37 -11.72
CA ARG A 78 16.87 5.32 -11.12
C ARG A 78 15.69 5.67 -12.03
N ASP A 79 15.92 5.77 -13.32
CA ASP A 79 14.87 6.15 -14.26
C ASP A 79 13.77 5.09 -14.34
N GLU A 80 14.15 3.81 -14.35
CA GLU A 80 13.20 2.69 -14.29
C GLU A 80 12.42 2.70 -12.96
N GLU A 81 13.10 3.01 -11.87
CA GLU A 81 12.48 3.10 -10.56
C GLU A 81 11.49 4.27 -10.47
N ILE A 82 11.82 5.41 -11.09
CA ILE A 82 10.91 6.55 -11.23
C ILE A 82 9.67 6.16 -12.04
N GLU A 83 9.82 5.44 -13.14
CA GLU A 83 8.69 4.96 -13.94
C GLU A 83 7.78 4.03 -13.14
N ARG A 84 8.36 3.13 -12.36
CA ARG A 84 7.60 2.24 -11.46
C ARG A 84 6.85 3.04 -10.40
N MET A 85 7.50 4.04 -9.82
CA MET A 85 6.86 4.92 -8.84
C MET A 85 5.68 5.68 -9.45
N CYS A 86 5.84 6.20 -10.65
CA CYS A 86 4.74 6.85 -11.38
C CYS A 86 3.59 5.89 -11.65
N SER A 87 3.89 4.65 -12.04
CA SER A 87 2.89 3.61 -12.24
C SER A 87 2.14 3.27 -10.93
N LEU A 88 2.88 3.15 -9.84
CA LEU A 88 2.29 2.92 -8.52
C LEU A 88 1.31 4.02 -8.14
N ILE A 89 1.72 5.27 -8.23
CA ILE A 89 0.89 6.42 -7.89
C ILE A 89 -0.34 6.49 -8.78
N THR A 90 -0.18 6.24 -10.08
CA THR A 90 -1.30 6.22 -11.02
C THR A 90 -2.32 5.13 -10.66
N ASN A 91 -1.85 3.93 -10.37
CA ASN A 91 -2.71 2.81 -10.01
C ASN A 91 -3.37 3.01 -8.65
N MET A 92 -2.65 3.59 -7.69
CA MET A 92 -3.24 3.99 -6.41
C MET A 92 -4.38 4.98 -6.62
N GLY A 93 -4.18 5.97 -7.47
CA GLY A 93 -5.21 6.95 -7.81
C GLY A 93 -6.46 6.32 -8.41
N LYS A 94 -6.30 5.36 -9.33
CA LYS A 94 -7.42 4.61 -9.92
C LYS A 94 -8.21 3.83 -8.89
N LEU A 95 -7.55 3.36 -7.84
CA LEU A 95 -8.15 2.54 -6.78
C LEU A 95 -8.64 3.38 -5.59
N GLY A 96 -8.41 4.68 -5.58
CA GLY A 96 -8.80 5.54 -4.47
C GLY A 96 -7.94 5.40 -3.22
N ILE A 97 -6.69 4.94 -3.37
CA ILE A 97 -5.70 4.91 -2.28
C ILE A 97 -5.00 6.27 -2.30
N GLU A 98 -5.25 7.08 -1.30
CA GLU A 98 -5.01 8.53 -1.36
C GLU A 98 -3.58 8.96 -1.04
N VAL A 99 -2.84 8.18 -0.26
CA VAL A 99 -1.55 8.60 0.30
C VAL A 99 -0.49 7.50 0.14
N LEU A 100 0.72 7.93 -0.21
CA LEU A 100 1.92 7.10 -0.26
C LEU A 100 2.98 7.66 0.68
#